data_28b55fb87a1b70597bd7294830ac4a52
#
_entry.id   28b55fb87a1b70597bd7294830ac4a52
#
_cell.length_a   1.000
_cell.length_b   1.000
_cell.length_c   1.000
_cell.angle_alpha   90.00
_cell.angle_beta   90.00
_cell.angle_gamma   90.00
#
_symmetry.space_group_name_H-M   'P 1'
#
loop_
_entity.id
_entity.type
_entity.pdbx_description
1 polymer ?
#
loop_
_entity_poly.entity_id
_entity_poly.type
_entity_poly.pdbx_seq_one_letter_code
_entity_poly.pdbx_strand_id
1 'polypeptide(L)'
;MEFPQGKQFAFTIIDDTDNAEIENIRPVYEFLAKLGFKTTKTVWCLPPNDEYRGLSLQNYPYRQFIKMLQREGFEIALHSVGSGRMTRQDTIDGLEVFKQFIGHWPKIQINHGENPDSIYWGIKRFHFLKPFWRYSHFQGENQNSAFFWGDYHKKFIKYTRNFTYRGLNTIKKDPYMPYREKNKSYANYWFSSSDGRNLEKFNRLVNQRSIDRLIKEKGASIVYTHFASGFLKRGRLDRDFQNNMVYLSRRNGYFVPASTLLDYLEGKGHGKEISGSGKISLELKWAWDKLRSKS
;
A
#
# COMPACT_ATOMS: atom_id res chain seq x y z
N MET A 1 -0.96 -16.72 -15.01
CA MET A 1 -1.35 -17.14 -13.63
C MET A 1 -2.85 -17.38 -13.66
N GLU A 2 -3.35 -18.37 -12.95
CA GLU A 2 -4.79 -18.61 -12.80
C GLU A 2 -5.20 -18.12 -11.42
N PHE A 3 -6.26 -17.32 -11.34
CA PHE A 3 -6.80 -16.80 -10.08
C PHE A 3 -8.00 -17.63 -9.65
N PRO A 4 -8.41 -17.54 -8.34
CA PRO A 4 -9.56 -18.29 -7.83
C PRO A 4 -10.82 -18.06 -8.66
N GLN A 5 -11.71 -19.06 -8.71
CA GLN A 5 -12.99 -19.00 -9.42
C GLN A 5 -12.87 -18.70 -10.94
N GLY A 6 -11.78 -19.13 -11.58
CA GLY A 6 -11.55 -18.92 -13.01
C GLY A 6 -11.34 -17.46 -13.43
N LYS A 7 -10.90 -16.60 -12.49
CA LYS A 7 -10.60 -15.19 -12.76
C LYS A 7 -9.34 -15.06 -13.62
N GLN A 8 -9.37 -14.13 -14.57
CA GLN A 8 -8.32 -14.01 -15.60
C GLN A 8 -7.12 -13.16 -15.14
N PHE A 9 -7.34 -12.20 -14.23
CA PHE A 9 -6.34 -11.29 -13.70
C PHE A 9 -6.75 -10.87 -12.29
N ALA A 10 -5.84 -10.23 -11.55
CA ALA A 10 -6.15 -9.65 -10.25
C ALA A 10 -5.90 -8.14 -10.24
N PHE A 11 -6.73 -7.42 -9.48
CA PHE A 11 -6.59 -5.98 -9.31
C PHE A 11 -7.06 -5.57 -7.91
N THR A 12 -6.24 -4.76 -7.24
CA THR A 12 -6.61 -4.12 -5.98
C THR A 12 -5.99 -2.73 -5.87
N ILE A 13 -6.50 -1.94 -4.94
CA ILE A 13 -6.02 -0.61 -4.62
C ILE A 13 -5.63 -0.57 -3.15
N ILE A 14 -4.51 0.09 -2.84
CA ILE A 14 -4.15 0.53 -1.49
C ILE A 14 -4.28 2.05 -1.47
N ASP A 15 -5.23 2.56 -0.69
CA ASP A 15 -5.44 3.99 -0.47
C ASP A 15 -4.67 4.43 0.78
N ASP A 16 -3.58 5.17 0.58
CA ASP A 16 -2.81 5.78 1.65
C ASP A 16 -3.60 6.96 2.25
N THR A 17 -3.50 7.14 3.58
CA THR A 17 -4.44 7.97 4.34
C THR A 17 -4.11 9.46 4.38
N ASP A 18 -3.00 9.87 3.77
CA ASP A 18 -2.59 11.29 3.77
C ASP A 18 -3.70 12.19 3.27
N ASN A 19 -4.00 13.26 4.03
CA ASN A 19 -5.07 14.23 3.77
C ASN A 19 -6.49 13.62 3.70
N ALA A 20 -6.68 12.40 4.19
CA ALA A 20 -7.98 11.75 4.16
C ALA A 20 -8.92 12.33 5.22
N GLU A 21 -10.06 12.81 4.74
CA GLU A 21 -11.22 13.22 5.53
C GLU A 21 -12.45 12.45 5.04
N ILE A 22 -13.48 12.33 5.86
CA ILE A 22 -14.67 11.56 5.50
C ILE A 22 -15.28 12.09 4.20
N GLU A 23 -15.36 13.40 4.08
CA GLU A 23 -16.01 14.13 2.99
C GLU A 23 -15.31 13.88 1.65
N ASN A 24 -13.99 13.73 1.66
CA ASN A 24 -13.21 13.61 0.42
C ASN A 24 -12.96 12.16 -0.01
N ILE A 25 -13.14 11.16 0.88
CA ILE A 25 -12.94 9.75 0.52
C ILE A 25 -14.21 8.90 0.49
N ARG A 26 -15.23 9.22 1.30
CA ARG A 26 -16.48 8.44 1.37
C ARG A 26 -17.14 8.23 0.00
N PRO A 27 -17.32 9.25 -0.87
CA PRO A 27 -17.95 9.05 -2.17
C PRO A 27 -17.17 8.10 -3.08
N VAL A 28 -15.84 8.05 -2.94
CA VAL A 28 -14.98 7.12 -3.68
C VAL A 28 -15.25 5.68 -3.24
N TYR A 29 -15.30 5.43 -1.93
CA TYR A 29 -15.56 4.08 -1.37
C TYR A 29 -16.97 3.59 -1.69
N GLU A 30 -17.98 4.45 -1.57
CA GLU A 30 -19.35 4.12 -1.95
C GLU A 30 -19.46 3.74 -3.43
N PHE A 31 -18.77 4.46 -4.31
CA PHE A 31 -18.70 4.14 -5.72
C PHE A 31 -18.00 2.80 -5.99
N LEU A 32 -16.84 2.56 -5.36
CA LEU A 32 -16.12 1.29 -5.49
C LEU A 32 -16.94 0.10 -4.97
N ALA A 33 -17.62 0.27 -3.83
CA ALA A 33 -18.50 -0.76 -3.25
C ALA A 33 -19.64 -1.13 -4.21
N LYS A 34 -20.30 -0.14 -4.83
CA LYS A 34 -21.36 -0.34 -5.84
C LYS A 34 -20.85 -1.12 -7.06
N LEU A 35 -19.58 -0.99 -7.42
CA LEU A 35 -18.95 -1.73 -8.51
C LEU A 35 -18.41 -3.12 -8.08
N GLY A 36 -18.54 -3.49 -6.81
CA GLY A 36 -18.07 -4.77 -6.28
C GLY A 36 -16.58 -4.83 -5.97
N PHE A 37 -15.87 -3.70 -5.94
CA PHE A 37 -14.46 -3.68 -5.53
C PHE A 37 -14.35 -3.76 -4.01
N LYS A 38 -13.40 -4.59 -3.54
CA LYS A 38 -12.93 -4.63 -2.16
C LYS A 38 -11.45 -4.30 -2.16
N THR A 39 -11.13 -3.11 -1.64
CA THR A 39 -9.76 -2.56 -1.65
C THR A 39 -9.21 -2.48 -0.23
N THR A 40 -7.99 -1.95 -0.09
CA THR A 40 -7.33 -1.77 1.21
C THR A 40 -7.27 -0.28 1.53
N LYS A 41 -7.86 0.12 2.65
CA LYS A 41 -7.72 1.46 3.24
C LYS A 41 -6.65 1.44 4.30
N THR A 42 -5.64 2.28 4.18
CA THR A 42 -4.72 2.48 5.30
C THR A 42 -5.23 3.56 6.24
N VAL A 43 -4.86 3.49 7.51
CA VAL A 43 -5.28 4.46 8.53
C VAL A 43 -4.09 4.91 9.37
N TRP A 44 -4.19 6.12 9.92
CA TRP A 44 -3.45 6.54 11.09
C TRP A 44 -4.25 6.19 12.34
N CYS A 45 -3.56 5.68 13.36
CA CYS A 45 -4.13 5.38 14.67
C CYS A 45 -4.14 6.61 15.57
N LEU A 46 -3.06 7.41 15.48
CA LEU A 46 -2.82 8.64 16.22
C LEU A 46 -2.90 9.85 15.26
N PRO A 47 -3.26 11.04 15.76
CA PRO A 47 -3.23 12.24 14.95
C PRO A 47 -1.82 12.53 14.41
N PRO A 48 -1.70 13.15 13.22
CA PRO A 48 -0.42 13.64 12.74
C PRO A 48 0.17 14.70 13.68
N ASN A 49 1.50 14.72 13.85
CA ASN A 49 2.23 15.69 14.65
C ASN A 49 3.25 16.51 13.81
N ASP A 50 3.03 16.59 12.51
CA ASP A 50 3.81 17.34 11.51
C ASP A 50 2.89 18.20 10.62
N GLU A 51 3.38 18.61 9.44
CA GLU A 51 2.61 19.41 8.47
C GLU A 51 1.53 18.63 7.73
N TYR A 52 1.59 17.29 7.74
CA TYR A 52 0.58 16.46 7.08
C TYR A 52 -0.77 16.55 7.81
N ARG A 53 -1.83 16.40 7.04
CA ARG A 53 -3.21 16.46 7.52
C ARG A 53 -3.94 15.18 7.22
N GLY A 54 -5.04 14.97 7.93
CA GLY A 54 -5.91 13.81 7.77
C GLY A 54 -6.43 13.32 9.12
N LEU A 55 -7.47 12.51 9.05
CA LEU A 55 -8.12 11.97 10.25
C LEU A 55 -7.43 10.69 10.71
N SER A 56 -7.47 10.46 12.04
CA SER A 56 -6.99 9.23 12.68
C SER A 56 -8.13 8.46 13.34
N LEU A 57 -7.86 7.23 13.80
CA LEU A 57 -8.84 6.41 14.53
C LEU A 57 -9.27 7.04 15.87
N GLN A 58 -8.60 8.08 16.36
CA GLN A 58 -9.07 8.82 17.53
C GLN A 58 -10.25 9.73 17.22
N ASN A 59 -10.44 10.15 15.97
CA ASN A 59 -11.62 10.87 15.54
C ASN A 59 -12.84 9.92 15.48
N TYR A 60 -13.85 10.16 16.32
CA TYR A 60 -14.99 9.26 16.46
C TYR A 60 -15.79 9.09 15.15
N PRO A 61 -16.21 10.13 14.42
CA PRO A 61 -16.90 9.98 13.14
C PRO A 61 -16.08 9.19 12.11
N TYR A 62 -14.77 9.48 11.98
CA TYR A 62 -13.88 8.77 11.07
C TYR A 62 -13.77 7.28 11.44
N ARG A 63 -13.62 6.97 12.72
CA ARG A 63 -13.60 5.59 13.21
C ARG A 63 -14.87 4.83 12.86
N GLN A 64 -16.05 5.45 12.96
CA GLN A 64 -17.31 4.82 12.56
C GLN A 64 -17.34 4.57 11.04
N PHE A 65 -16.85 5.50 10.24
CA PHE A 65 -16.71 5.30 8.80
C PHE A 65 -15.73 4.15 8.46
N ILE A 66 -14.59 4.06 9.11
CA ILE A 66 -13.63 2.94 8.92
C ILE A 66 -14.26 1.59 9.31
N LYS A 67 -15.00 1.55 10.41
CA LYS A 67 -15.75 0.33 10.80
C LYS A 67 -16.85 -0.06 9.79
N MET A 68 -17.49 0.92 9.16
CA MET A 68 -18.42 0.67 8.06
C MET A 68 -17.69 0.03 6.88
N LEU A 69 -16.57 0.58 6.44
CA LEU A 69 -15.76 -0.02 5.36
C LEU A 69 -15.34 -1.45 5.68
N GLN A 70 -14.88 -1.72 6.91
CA GLN A 70 -14.52 -3.08 7.35
C GLN A 70 -15.71 -4.05 7.23
N ARG A 71 -16.91 -3.66 7.69
CA ARG A 71 -18.12 -4.48 7.56
C ARG A 71 -18.54 -4.73 6.11
N GLU A 72 -18.26 -3.80 5.23
CA GLU A 72 -18.48 -3.95 3.79
C GLU A 72 -17.41 -4.80 3.09
N GLY A 73 -16.41 -5.30 3.83
CA GLY A 73 -15.37 -6.19 3.33
C GLY A 73 -14.13 -5.49 2.75
N PHE A 74 -13.96 -4.18 2.99
CA PHE A 74 -12.68 -3.52 2.75
C PHE A 74 -11.67 -3.90 3.82
N GLU A 75 -10.42 -4.07 3.43
CA GLU A 75 -9.32 -4.28 4.38
C GLU A 75 -8.91 -2.95 5.01
N ILE A 76 -8.65 -2.98 6.31
CA ILE A 76 -8.03 -1.86 7.01
C ILE A 76 -6.57 -2.22 7.32
N ALA A 77 -5.66 -1.35 6.91
CA ALA A 77 -4.21 -1.53 7.02
C ALA A 77 -3.56 -0.33 7.72
N LEU A 78 -2.30 -0.45 8.09
CA LEU A 78 -1.55 0.58 8.81
C LEU A 78 -0.73 1.45 7.83
N HIS A 79 -0.75 2.78 7.99
CA HIS A 79 0.15 3.72 7.31
C HIS A 79 1.02 4.44 8.36
N SER A 80 2.04 3.78 8.89
CA SER A 80 2.60 4.06 10.21
C SER A 80 1.46 4.26 11.24
N VAL A 81 1.74 4.53 12.49
CA VAL A 81 0.65 4.77 13.46
C VAL A 81 0.12 6.20 13.41
N GLY A 82 0.85 7.08 12.79
CA GLY A 82 0.52 8.49 12.55
C GLY A 82 1.56 9.09 11.61
N SER A 83 1.40 10.38 11.24
CA SER A 83 2.42 11.13 10.51
C SER A 83 3.28 11.93 11.48
N GLY A 84 4.60 12.01 11.18
CA GLY A 84 5.60 12.75 11.95
C GLY A 84 6.46 11.87 12.85
N ARG A 85 6.92 12.42 13.97
CA ARG A 85 7.88 11.74 14.86
C ARG A 85 7.13 10.86 15.87
N MET A 86 6.86 9.62 15.50
CA MET A 86 6.25 8.63 16.38
C MET A 86 7.36 7.85 17.09
N THR A 87 7.47 8.01 18.42
CA THR A 87 8.40 7.24 19.25
C THR A 87 8.01 5.77 19.30
N ARG A 88 8.86 4.93 19.90
CA ARG A 88 8.52 3.52 20.18
C ARG A 88 7.21 3.39 20.96
N GLN A 89 7.03 4.22 22.00
CA GLN A 89 5.81 4.16 22.82
C GLN A 89 4.58 4.57 22.00
N ASP A 90 4.66 5.68 21.25
CA ASP A 90 3.58 6.10 20.35
C ASP A 90 3.20 4.99 19.36
N THR A 91 4.21 4.29 18.83
CA THR A 91 3.97 3.20 17.86
C THR A 91 3.27 2.02 18.53
N ILE A 92 3.66 1.64 19.75
CA ILE A 92 3.01 0.57 20.52
C ILE A 92 1.56 0.96 20.84
N ASP A 93 1.34 2.16 21.37
CA ASP A 93 0.02 2.67 21.71
C ASP A 93 -0.89 2.75 20.47
N GLY A 94 -0.34 3.22 19.35
CA GLY A 94 -1.06 3.26 18.07
C GLY A 94 -1.44 1.86 17.56
N LEU A 95 -0.58 0.86 17.70
CA LEU A 95 -0.89 -0.52 17.35
C LEU A 95 -2.01 -1.11 18.24
N GLU A 96 -2.00 -0.81 19.55
CA GLU A 96 -3.08 -1.22 20.44
C GLU A 96 -4.41 -0.51 20.10
N VAL A 97 -4.36 0.79 19.75
CA VAL A 97 -5.52 1.52 19.21
C VAL A 97 -6.07 0.84 17.95
N PHE A 98 -5.19 0.44 17.01
CA PHE A 98 -5.61 -0.28 15.81
C PHE A 98 -6.34 -1.59 16.20
N LYS A 99 -5.70 -2.42 17.02
CA LYS A 99 -6.26 -3.71 17.47
C LYS A 99 -7.59 -3.53 18.19
N GLN A 100 -7.67 -2.55 19.10
CA GLN A 100 -8.89 -2.26 19.86
C GLN A 100 -10.07 -1.90 18.94
N PHE A 101 -9.83 -1.06 17.94
CA PHE A 101 -10.92 -0.57 17.09
C PHE A 101 -11.19 -1.45 15.89
N ILE A 102 -10.19 -2.11 15.32
CA ILE A 102 -10.36 -2.98 14.14
C ILE A 102 -10.66 -4.44 14.54
N GLY A 103 -10.23 -4.85 15.74
CA GLY A 103 -10.49 -6.19 16.28
C GLY A 103 -9.36 -7.21 16.00
N HIS A 104 -8.34 -6.82 15.25
CA HIS A 104 -7.17 -7.65 14.95
C HIS A 104 -5.93 -6.77 14.71
N TRP A 105 -4.74 -7.37 14.68
CA TRP A 105 -3.52 -6.68 14.28
C TRP A 105 -3.51 -6.39 12.77
N PRO A 106 -2.85 -5.30 12.32
CA PRO A 106 -2.75 -4.99 10.90
C PRO A 106 -1.90 -6.04 10.17
N LYS A 107 -2.40 -6.58 9.06
CA LYS A 107 -1.60 -7.49 8.22
C LYS A 107 -0.61 -6.73 7.34
N ILE A 108 -0.97 -5.54 6.90
CA ILE A 108 -0.16 -4.70 6.00
C ILE A 108 0.29 -3.44 6.74
N GLN A 109 1.58 -3.13 6.57
CA GLN A 109 2.22 -1.87 6.95
C GLN A 109 2.69 -1.14 5.69
N ILE A 110 2.35 0.14 5.62
CA ILE A 110 2.90 1.10 4.66
C ILE A 110 3.72 2.10 5.46
N ASN A 111 5.01 2.23 5.13
CA ASN A 111 5.85 3.26 5.72
C ASN A 111 5.40 4.65 5.26
N HIS A 112 5.23 5.58 6.17
CA HIS A 112 5.06 7.00 5.83
C HIS A 112 6.40 7.59 5.38
N GLY A 113 6.37 8.44 4.34
CA GLY A 113 7.57 8.89 3.63
C GLY A 113 8.61 9.60 4.48
N GLU A 114 8.18 10.34 5.52
CA GLU A 114 9.04 11.22 6.33
C GLU A 114 9.24 10.72 7.77
N ASN A 115 8.53 9.69 8.21
CA ASN A 115 8.54 9.22 9.58
C ASN A 115 9.86 8.54 9.99
N PRO A 116 10.50 8.94 11.09
CA PRO A 116 11.71 8.27 11.60
C PRO A 116 11.49 6.82 12.01
N ASP A 117 10.28 6.44 12.43
CA ASP A 117 9.88 5.07 12.80
C ASP A 117 9.70 4.13 11.61
N SER A 118 9.83 4.62 10.37
CA SER A 118 9.71 3.79 9.17
C SER A 118 10.75 2.67 9.12
N ILE A 119 10.28 1.42 8.86
CA ILE A 119 11.08 0.19 8.87
C ILE A 119 11.83 0.01 7.54
N TYR A 120 13.17 -0.07 7.60
CA TYR A 120 14.04 -0.27 6.44
C TYR A 120 13.70 0.65 5.27
N TRP A 121 13.40 1.92 5.54
CA TRP A 121 12.95 2.90 4.54
C TRP A 121 14.10 3.75 3.99
N GLY A 122 13.81 4.58 3.00
CA GLY A 122 14.82 5.40 2.33
C GLY A 122 15.93 4.55 1.69
N ILE A 123 17.17 4.88 2.00
CA ILE A 123 18.36 4.17 1.51
C ILE A 123 18.41 2.71 2.00
N LYS A 124 17.83 2.42 3.16
CA LYS A 124 17.85 1.08 3.76
C LYS A 124 17.00 0.05 2.97
N ARG A 125 16.20 0.51 2.03
CA ARG A 125 15.49 -0.38 1.06
C ARG A 125 16.44 -1.07 0.10
N PHE A 126 17.58 -0.41 -0.21
CA PHE A 126 18.47 -0.81 -1.27
C PHE A 126 19.60 -1.70 -0.76
N HIS A 127 20.10 -2.55 -1.64
CA HIS A 127 21.32 -3.33 -1.46
C HIS A 127 22.44 -2.77 -2.36
N PHE A 128 22.17 -2.70 -3.66
CA PHE A 128 23.13 -2.25 -4.67
C PHE A 128 23.23 -0.72 -4.75
N LEU A 129 22.12 0.00 -4.70
CA LEU A 129 22.09 1.46 -4.81
C LEU A 129 22.43 2.19 -3.50
N LYS A 130 22.60 1.46 -2.39
CA LYS A 130 22.89 2.02 -1.07
C LYS A 130 24.13 2.95 -1.02
N PRO A 131 25.25 2.66 -1.69
CA PRO A 131 26.44 3.52 -1.64
C PRO A 131 26.23 4.94 -2.17
N PHE A 132 25.20 5.18 -2.97
CA PHE A 132 24.92 6.49 -3.57
C PHE A 132 24.21 7.46 -2.64
N TRP A 133 23.74 7.02 -1.45
CA TRP A 133 23.09 7.84 -0.44
C TRP A 133 23.70 7.62 0.94
N ARG A 134 24.18 8.70 1.57
CA ARG A 134 24.94 8.60 2.83
C ARG A 134 24.10 8.71 4.10
N TYR A 135 22.91 9.30 4.04
CA TYR A 135 22.12 9.59 5.25
C TYR A 135 20.73 8.97 5.18
N SER A 136 20.27 8.46 6.33
CA SER A 136 18.90 8.01 6.52
C SER A 136 18.46 8.34 7.94
N HIS A 137 17.43 9.15 8.06
CA HIS A 137 16.79 9.46 9.34
C HIS A 137 15.80 8.35 9.79
N PHE A 138 15.55 7.37 8.95
CA PHE A 138 14.66 6.24 9.26
C PHE A 138 15.33 5.26 10.21
N GLN A 139 14.69 4.98 11.36
CA GLN A 139 15.30 4.28 12.49
C GLN A 139 14.42 3.16 13.07
N GLY A 140 13.29 2.85 12.45
CA GLY A 140 12.31 1.90 12.99
C GLY A 140 12.85 0.49 13.28
N GLU A 141 13.91 0.05 12.57
CA GLU A 141 14.61 -1.21 12.80
C GLU A 141 15.88 -1.10 13.65
N ASN A 142 16.27 0.10 14.10
CA ASN A 142 17.48 0.32 14.89
C ASN A 142 17.18 0.19 16.38
N GLN A 143 17.63 -0.88 17.02
CA GLN A 143 17.41 -1.18 18.45
C GLN A 143 17.87 -0.07 19.40
N ASN A 144 18.85 0.74 19.01
CA ASN A 144 19.39 1.83 19.83
C ASN A 144 18.65 3.16 19.63
N SER A 145 17.56 3.16 18.83
CA SER A 145 16.80 4.36 18.53
C SER A 145 15.54 4.46 19.38
N ALA A 146 15.17 5.69 19.76
CA ALA A 146 13.87 5.99 20.36
C ALA A 146 12.67 5.65 19.45
N PHE A 147 12.92 5.43 18.16
CA PHE A 147 11.93 5.06 17.15
C PHE A 147 11.88 3.54 16.86
N PHE A 148 12.64 2.72 17.58
CA PHE A 148 12.69 1.28 17.37
C PHE A 148 11.37 0.61 17.70
N TRP A 149 10.83 -0.16 16.74
CA TRP A 149 9.68 -1.02 16.94
C TRP A 149 9.73 -2.30 16.06
N GLY A 150 10.92 -2.62 15.55
CA GLY A 150 11.14 -3.76 14.68
C GLY A 150 10.65 -5.09 15.26
N ASP A 151 10.75 -5.29 16.58
CA ASP A 151 10.24 -6.45 17.29
C ASP A 151 8.70 -6.58 17.18
N TYR A 152 7.97 -5.49 17.38
CA TYR A 152 6.52 -5.44 17.18
C TYR A 152 6.14 -5.62 15.70
N HIS A 153 6.89 -4.97 14.79
CA HIS A 153 6.69 -5.13 13.36
C HIS A 153 6.83 -6.60 12.96
N LYS A 154 7.90 -7.27 13.39
CA LYS A 154 8.14 -8.70 13.13
C LYS A 154 7.02 -9.59 13.65
N LYS A 155 6.48 -9.27 14.83
CA LYS A 155 5.46 -10.06 15.51
C LYS A 155 4.07 -9.92 14.86
N PHE A 156 3.69 -8.71 14.45
CA PHE A 156 2.30 -8.39 14.11
C PHE A 156 2.06 -8.07 12.63
N ILE A 157 3.08 -7.61 11.88
CA ILE A 157 2.94 -7.22 10.48
C ILE A 157 3.36 -8.38 9.58
N LYS A 158 2.48 -8.79 8.67
CA LYS A 158 2.81 -9.84 7.70
C LYS A 158 3.46 -9.26 6.44
N TYR A 159 2.92 -8.19 5.90
CA TYR A 159 3.34 -7.61 4.62
C TYR A 159 3.74 -6.15 4.77
N THR A 160 4.86 -5.75 4.14
CA THR A 160 5.36 -4.38 4.12
C THR A 160 5.60 -3.93 2.69
N ARG A 161 5.05 -2.77 2.29
CA ARG A 161 5.29 -2.21 0.96
C ARG A 161 6.73 -1.73 0.84
N ASN A 162 7.40 -2.15 -0.25
CA ASN A 162 8.76 -1.74 -0.57
C ASN A 162 8.78 -0.76 -1.74
N PHE A 163 8.76 -1.28 -2.97
CA PHE A 163 8.91 -0.46 -4.17
C PHE A 163 7.57 -0.06 -4.79
N THR A 164 7.57 1.11 -5.46
CA THR A 164 6.49 1.53 -6.34
C THR A 164 7.02 1.69 -7.75
N TYR A 165 6.36 1.05 -8.72
CA TYR A 165 6.76 0.98 -10.11
C TYR A 165 5.78 1.69 -11.04
N ARG A 166 6.24 2.06 -12.24
CA ARG A 166 5.37 2.45 -13.35
C ARG A 166 4.78 1.21 -14.03
N GLY A 167 3.56 1.35 -14.52
CA GLY A 167 2.85 0.26 -15.22
C GLY A 167 1.89 -0.50 -14.30
N LEU A 168 0.76 -0.91 -14.89
CA LEU A 168 -0.37 -1.46 -14.13
C LEU A 168 -0.10 -2.89 -13.64
N ASN A 169 0.62 -3.70 -14.38
CA ASN A 169 0.94 -5.09 -13.99
C ASN A 169 2.09 -5.12 -12.99
N THR A 170 1.74 -5.07 -11.69
CA THR A 170 2.73 -5.02 -10.60
C THR A 170 3.60 -6.28 -10.54
N ILE A 171 2.99 -7.47 -10.73
CA ILE A 171 3.75 -8.74 -10.63
C ILE A 171 4.73 -8.92 -11.79
N LYS A 172 4.49 -8.29 -12.94
CA LYS A 172 5.46 -8.25 -14.04
C LYS A 172 6.70 -7.43 -13.68
N LYS A 173 6.53 -6.37 -12.88
CA LYS A 173 7.63 -5.54 -12.37
C LYS A 173 8.37 -6.23 -11.24
N ASP A 174 7.63 -6.79 -10.29
CA ASP A 174 8.15 -7.53 -9.14
C ASP A 174 7.60 -8.97 -9.14
N PRO A 175 8.25 -9.87 -9.86
CA PRO A 175 7.80 -11.27 -9.97
C PRO A 175 8.07 -12.09 -8.71
N TYR A 176 8.73 -11.52 -7.71
CA TYR A 176 9.05 -12.20 -6.45
C TYR A 176 8.01 -11.97 -5.36
N MET A 177 7.19 -10.91 -5.46
CA MET A 177 6.27 -10.50 -4.40
C MET A 177 5.16 -11.54 -4.11
N PRO A 178 4.82 -11.77 -2.83
CA PRO A 178 5.57 -11.32 -1.67
C PRO A 178 6.89 -12.10 -1.52
N TYR A 179 7.94 -11.47 -0.98
CA TYR A 179 9.24 -12.09 -0.80
C TYR A 179 9.88 -11.70 0.55
N ARG A 180 10.87 -12.48 1.00
CA ARG A 180 11.66 -12.20 2.21
C ARG A 180 13.06 -11.72 1.85
N GLU A 181 13.65 -10.89 2.71
CA GLU A 181 15.05 -10.48 2.62
C GLU A 181 15.80 -10.94 3.88
N LYS A 182 16.85 -11.76 3.69
CA LYS A 182 17.65 -12.35 4.78
C LYS A 182 18.17 -11.31 5.77
N ASN A 183 18.64 -10.17 5.28
CA ASN A 183 19.27 -9.12 6.08
C ASN A 183 18.26 -8.12 6.66
N LYS A 184 16.95 -8.38 6.59
CA LYS A 184 15.89 -7.52 7.12
C LYS A 184 15.01 -8.29 8.08
N SER A 185 15.61 -8.71 9.20
CA SER A 185 15.03 -9.64 10.18
C SER A 185 13.71 -9.17 10.80
N TYR A 186 13.47 -7.85 10.86
CA TYR A 186 12.24 -7.27 11.41
C TYR A 186 11.08 -7.18 10.43
N ALA A 187 11.28 -7.51 9.15
CA ALA A 187 10.18 -7.61 8.17
C ALA A 187 9.89 -9.08 7.82
N ASN A 188 8.60 -9.44 7.71
CA ASN A 188 8.21 -10.79 7.30
C ASN A 188 8.23 -10.92 5.79
N TYR A 189 7.39 -10.16 5.09
CA TYR A 189 7.32 -10.18 3.63
C TYR A 189 7.28 -8.77 3.05
N TRP A 190 7.95 -8.62 1.94
CA TRP A 190 7.94 -7.40 1.14
C TRP A 190 7.06 -7.56 -0.09
N PHE A 191 6.39 -6.50 -0.47
CA PHE A 191 5.66 -6.43 -1.74
C PHE A 191 5.82 -5.06 -2.41
N SER A 192 5.51 -5.01 -3.69
CA SER A 192 5.56 -3.80 -4.50
C SER A 192 4.17 -3.36 -4.94
N SER A 193 4.04 -2.11 -5.35
CA SER A 193 2.82 -1.55 -5.91
C SER A 193 3.08 -0.75 -7.19
N SER A 194 2.01 -0.44 -7.92
CA SER A 194 2.03 0.43 -9.08
C SER A 194 1.71 1.87 -8.67
N ASP A 195 2.46 2.86 -9.18
CA ASP A 195 2.39 4.27 -8.78
C ASP A 195 1.21 5.00 -9.41
N GLY A 196 0.11 5.06 -8.69
CA GLY A 196 -1.08 5.87 -8.99
C GLY A 196 -1.35 6.94 -7.93
N ARG A 197 -0.30 7.51 -7.30
CA ARG A 197 -0.33 8.33 -6.07
C ARG A 197 -1.34 9.47 -6.00
N ASN A 198 -1.84 9.98 -7.12
CA ASN A 198 -2.90 10.98 -7.20
C ASN A 198 -3.80 10.68 -8.39
N LEU A 199 -4.92 11.40 -8.52
CA LEU A 199 -5.88 11.20 -9.60
C LEU A 199 -5.24 11.17 -10.99
N GLU A 200 -4.37 12.12 -11.32
CA GLU A 200 -3.76 12.22 -12.65
C GLU A 200 -2.94 10.97 -12.97
N LYS A 201 -2.06 10.55 -12.04
CA LYS A 201 -1.26 9.34 -12.20
C LYS A 201 -2.11 8.08 -12.18
N PHE A 202 -3.16 8.05 -11.35
CA PHE A 202 -4.10 6.94 -11.33
C PHE A 202 -4.77 6.77 -12.69
N ASN A 203 -5.36 7.82 -13.28
CA ASN A 203 -6.02 7.75 -14.58
C ASN A 203 -5.06 7.42 -15.73
N ARG A 204 -3.80 7.90 -15.67
CA ARG A 204 -2.76 7.48 -16.63
C ARG A 204 -2.40 6.00 -16.50
N LEU A 205 -2.41 5.46 -15.28
CA LEU A 205 -2.06 4.08 -14.99
C LEU A 205 -3.23 3.13 -15.27
N VAL A 206 -4.42 3.47 -14.76
CA VAL A 206 -5.65 2.66 -14.83
C VAL A 206 -6.55 3.23 -15.93
N ASN A 207 -6.19 2.97 -17.18
CA ASN A 207 -7.00 3.28 -18.37
C ASN A 207 -7.32 2.00 -19.13
N GLN A 208 -8.30 2.07 -20.04
CA GLN A 208 -8.78 0.90 -20.78
C GLN A 208 -7.66 0.10 -21.44
N ARG A 209 -6.73 0.78 -22.14
CA ARG A 209 -5.58 0.12 -22.80
C ARG A 209 -4.68 -0.64 -21.81
N SER A 210 -4.45 -0.06 -20.64
CA SER A 210 -3.63 -0.70 -19.58
C SER A 210 -4.38 -1.87 -18.94
N ILE A 211 -5.68 -1.75 -18.76
CA ILE A 211 -6.56 -2.82 -18.25
C ILE A 211 -6.55 -4.00 -19.23
N ASP A 212 -6.76 -3.76 -20.53
CA ASP A 212 -6.74 -4.83 -21.54
C ASP A 212 -5.40 -5.54 -21.61
N ARG A 213 -4.30 -4.79 -21.45
CA ARG A 213 -2.96 -5.37 -21.35
C ARG A 213 -2.81 -6.23 -20.09
N LEU A 214 -3.29 -5.78 -18.92
CA LEU A 214 -3.26 -6.54 -17.68
C LEU A 214 -4.01 -7.88 -17.83
N ILE A 215 -5.18 -7.86 -18.48
CA ILE A 215 -5.99 -9.05 -18.76
C ILE A 215 -5.23 -10.00 -19.70
N LYS A 216 -4.73 -9.48 -20.84
CA LYS A 216 -3.95 -10.28 -21.81
C LYS A 216 -2.73 -10.93 -21.17
N GLU A 217 -2.06 -10.24 -20.26
CA GLU A 217 -0.88 -10.73 -19.55
C GLU A 217 -1.24 -11.66 -18.36
N LYS A 218 -2.53 -11.88 -18.07
CA LYS A 218 -2.99 -12.62 -16.88
C LYS A 218 -2.28 -12.16 -15.62
N GLY A 219 -2.18 -10.83 -15.47
CA GLY A 219 -1.35 -10.16 -14.48
C GLY A 219 -2.03 -9.95 -13.14
N ALA A 220 -1.26 -9.44 -12.17
CA ALA A 220 -1.77 -8.97 -10.89
C ALA A 220 -1.31 -7.52 -10.64
N SER A 221 -2.25 -6.69 -10.21
CA SER A 221 -2.03 -5.27 -9.95
C SER A 221 -2.39 -4.92 -8.51
N ILE A 222 -1.45 -4.27 -7.82
CA ILE A 222 -1.67 -3.57 -6.54
C ILE A 222 -1.38 -2.10 -6.79
N VAL A 223 -2.41 -1.28 -6.98
CA VAL A 223 -2.25 0.16 -7.23
C VAL A 223 -2.21 0.91 -5.90
N TYR A 224 -1.18 1.69 -5.70
CA TYR A 224 -1.07 2.65 -4.61
C TYR A 224 -1.62 4.01 -5.03
N THR A 225 -2.44 4.63 -4.19
CA THR A 225 -3.01 5.96 -4.42
C THR A 225 -3.32 6.68 -3.11
N HIS A 226 -3.77 7.96 -3.23
CA HIS A 226 -4.42 8.71 -2.14
C HIS A 226 -5.76 9.20 -2.68
N PHE A 227 -6.87 8.63 -2.23
CA PHE A 227 -8.20 9.05 -2.69
C PHE A 227 -8.53 10.51 -2.33
N ALA A 228 -7.89 11.03 -1.27
CA ALA A 228 -7.96 12.45 -0.93
C ALA A 228 -7.31 13.38 -1.98
N SER A 229 -6.50 12.84 -2.92
CA SER A 229 -5.72 13.63 -3.89
C SER A 229 -6.44 13.79 -5.24
N GLY A 230 -7.57 14.52 -5.23
CA GLY A 230 -8.24 15.03 -6.42
C GLY A 230 -9.35 14.15 -6.99
N PHE A 231 -9.63 12.96 -6.43
CA PHE A 231 -10.68 12.05 -6.91
C PHE A 231 -12.09 12.63 -6.76
N LEU A 232 -12.28 13.51 -5.79
CA LEU A 232 -13.49 14.29 -5.58
C LEU A 232 -13.20 15.77 -5.77
N LYS A 233 -13.95 16.45 -6.65
CA LYS A 233 -13.89 17.89 -6.86
C LYS A 233 -15.30 18.48 -6.80
N ARG A 234 -15.52 19.45 -5.91
CA ARG A 234 -16.82 20.11 -5.73
C ARG A 234 -17.97 19.11 -5.54
N GLY A 235 -17.76 18.07 -4.72
CA GLY A 235 -18.76 17.05 -4.44
C GLY A 235 -18.98 16.02 -5.57
N ARG A 236 -18.21 16.06 -6.66
CA ARG A 236 -18.35 15.14 -7.81
C ARG A 236 -17.08 14.32 -7.99
N LEU A 237 -17.27 13.03 -8.21
CA LEU A 237 -16.19 12.12 -8.60
C LEU A 237 -15.67 12.47 -10.00
N ASP A 238 -14.37 12.32 -10.18
CA ASP A 238 -13.74 12.51 -11.50
C ASP A 238 -14.33 11.54 -12.52
N ARG A 239 -14.61 12.05 -13.72
CA ARG A 239 -15.30 11.30 -14.77
C ARG A 239 -14.43 10.17 -15.35
N ASP A 240 -13.14 10.44 -15.56
CA ASP A 240 -12.24 9.43 -16.13
C ASP A 240 -12.01 8.30 -15.13
N PHE A 241 -11.85 8.62 -13.85
CA PHE A 241 -11.81 7.63 -12.78
C PHE A 241 -13.07 6.75 -12.81
N GLN A 242 -14.27 7.35 -12.85
CA GLN A 242 -15.51 6.59 -12.90
C GLN A 242 -15.58 5.67 -14.13
N ASN A 243 -15.28 6.21 -15.32
CA ASN A 243 -15.33 5.44 -16.57
C ASN A 243 -14.35 4.26 -16.55
N ASN A 244 -13.13 4.47 -16.07
CA ASN A 244 -12.10 3.44 -15.99
C ASN A 244 -12.48 2.34 -15.00
N MET A 245 -13.02 2.70 -13.82
CA MET A 245 -13.45 1.72 -12.83
C MET A 245 -14.69 0.94 -13.26
N VAL A 246 -15.66 1.58 -13.93
CA VAL A 246 -16.80 0.90 -14.56
C VAL A 246 -16.33 -0.06 -15.65
N TYR A 247 -15.39 0.36 -16.49
CA TYR A 247 -14.81 -0.52 -17.52
C TYR A 247 -14.15 -1.75 -16.90
N LEU A 248 -13.34 -1.55 -15.84
CA LEU A 248 -12.64 -2.62 -15.15
C LEU A 248 -13.60 -3.58 -14.43
N SER A 249 -14.66 -3.09 -13.78
CA SER A 249 -15.61 -3.90 -13.01
C SER A 249 -16.37 -4.91 -13.89
N ARG A 250 -16.52 -4.64 -15.18
CA ARG A 250 -17.18 -5.52 -16.16
C ARG A 250 -16.28 -6.65 -16.66
N ARG A 251 -15.01 -6.70 -16.23
CA ARG A 251 -14.04 -7.73 -16.63
C ARG A 251 -14.02 -8.87 -15.63
N ASN A 252 -13.60 -10.04 -16.08
CA ASN A 252 -13.50 -11.24 -15.21
C ASN A 252 -12.24 -11.17 -14.32
N GLY A 253 -12.21 -10.18 -13.40
CA GLY A 253 -11.09 -9.92 -12.49
C GLY A 253 -11.31 -10.49 -11.10
N TYR A 254 -10.20 -10.76 -10.40
CA TYR A 254 -10.16 -11.08 -8.97
C TYR A 254 -9.95 -9.77 -8.19
N PHE A 255 -11.06 -9.19 -7.70
CA PHE A 255 -11.11 -7.90 -7.00
C PHE A 255 -11.21 -8.12 -5.50
N VAL A 256 -10.06 -8.15 -4.83
CA VAL A 256 -9.94 -8.48 -3.41
C VAL A 256 -9.00 -7.52 -2.71
N PRO A 257 -9.04 -7.42 -1.37
CA PRO A 257 -8.06 -6.67 -0.61
C PRO A 257 -6.61 -7.12 -0.87
N ALA A 258 -5.66 -6.22 -0.62
CA ALA A 258 -4.26 -6.48 -0.94
C ALA A 258 -3.68 -7.67 -0.17
N SER A 259 -4.00 -7.83 1.13
CA SER A 259 -3.50 -9.00 1.87
C SER A 259 -4.06 -10.31 1.34
N THR A 260 -5.31 -10.33 0.90
CA THR A 260 -5.93 -11.52 0.28
C THR A 260 -5.22 -11.90 -1.02
N LEU A 261 -4.87 -10.91 -1.86
CA LEU A 261 -4.09 -11.17 -3.07
C LEU A 261 -2.68 -11.65 -2.74
N LEU A 262 -2.02 -11.05 -1.74
CA LEU A 262 -0.68 -11.46 -1.32
C LEU A 262 -0.67 -12.86 -0.69
N ASP A 263 -1.67 -13.20 0.14
CA ASP A 263 -1.84 -14.56 0.68
C ASP A 263 -2.03 -15.59 -0.44
N TYR A 264 -2.80 -15.26 -1.47
CA TYR A 264 -2.97 -16.11 -2.65
C TYR A 264 -1.64 -16.33 -3.40
N LEU A 265 -0.88 -15.27 -3.65
CA LEU A 265 0.43 -15.36 -4.31
C LEU A 265 1.41 -16.21 -3.49
N GLU A 266 1.45 -16.01 -2.16
CA GLU A 266 2.27 -16.84 -1.25
C GLU A 266 1.90 -18.32 -1.37
N GLY A 267 0.61 -18.66 -1.36
CA GLY A 267 0.11 -20.03 -1.55
C GLY A 267 0.42 -20.63 -2.94
N LYS A 268 0.78 -19.82 -3.93
CA LYS A 268 1.23 -20.24 -5.26
C LYS A 268 2.75 -20.38 -5.41
N GLY A 269 3.47 -20.37 -4.29
CA GLY A 269 4.91 -20.60 -4.24
C GLY A 269 5.77 -19.33 -4.24
N HIS A 270 5.15 -18.16 -4.13
CA HIS A 270 5.84 -16.93 -3.75
C HIS A 270 6.17 -16.98 -2.24
N GLY A 271 6.67 -15.91 -1.66
CA GLY A 271 7.02 -15.88 -0.22
C GLY A 271 8.41 -16.44 0.07
N LYS A 272 9.21 -16.74 -0.94
CA LYS A 272 10.58 -17.21 -0.81
C LYS A 272 11.54 -16.07 -0.49
N GLU A 273 12.73 -16.43 -0.01
CA GLU A 273 13.81 -15.47 0.13
C GLU A 273 14.29 -15.02 -1.27
N ILE A 274 14.38 -13.70 -1.47
CA ILE A 274 14.86 -13.15 -2.73
C ILE A 274 16.39 -13.30 -2.83
N SER A 275 16.87 -13.73 -4.00
CA SER A 275 18.31 -13.78 -4.28
C SER A 275 18.91 -12.37 -4.41
N GLY A 276 20.23 -12.25 -4.22
CA GLY A 276 20.95 -10.99 -4.42
C GLY A 276 20.75 -10.42 -5.84
N SER A 277 20.80 -11.26 -6.86
CA SER A 277 20.53 -10.87 -8.25
C SER A 277 19.10 -10.42 -8.48
N GLY A 278 18.13 -11.11 -7.86
CA GLY A 278 16.71 -10.71 -7.88
C GLY A 278 16.52 -9.32 -7.27
N LYS A 279 17.14 -9.07 -6.11
CA LYS A 279 17.08 -7.76 -5.45
C LYS A 279 17.67 -6.65 -6.31
N ILE A 280 18.87 -6.86 -6.89
CA ILE A 280 19.50 -5.91 -7.81
C ILE A 280 18.57 -5.62 -9.00
N SER A 281 17.95 -6.65 -9.58
CA SER A 281 16.99 -6.47 -10.69
C SER A 281 15.83 -5.56 -10.30
N LEU A 282 15.25 -5.73 -9.09
CA LEU A 282 14.18 -4.85 -8.61
C LEU A 282 14.65 -3.41 -8.42
N GLU A 283 15.83 -3.21 -7.85
CA GLU A 283 16.42 -1.88 -7.64
C GLU A 283 16.69 -1.15 -8.96
N LEU A 284 17.27 -1.84 -9.95
CA LEU A 284 17.52 -1.27 -11.28
C LEU A 284 16.22 -0.91 -12.02
N LYS A 285 15.20 -1.77 -11.96
CA LYS A 285 13.87 -1.45 -12.50
C LYS A 285 13.26 -0.22 -11.83
N TRP A 286 13.39 -0.12 -10.51
CA TRP A 286 12.90 1.03 -9.76
C TRP A 286 13.65 2.32 -10.16
N ALA A 287 14.99 2.29 -10.22
CA ALA A 287 15.80 3.43 -10.63
C ALA A 287 15.44 3.90 -12.06
N TRP A 288 15.29 2.96 -12.99
CA TRP A 288 14.86 3.24 -14.35
C TRP A 288 13.49 3.90 -14.43
N ASP A 289 12.51 3.37 -13.66
CA ASP A 289 11.18 3.95 -13.60
C ASP A 289 11.19 5.38 -13.01
N LYS A 290 12.09 5.67 -12.05
CA LYS A 290 12.25 7.02 -11.46
C LYS A 290 12.91 8.01 -12.41
N LEU A 291 13.93 7.60 -13.16
CA LEU A 291 14.56 8.44 -14.19
C LEU A 291 13.55 8.89 -15.24
N ARG A 292 12.72 7.97 -15.72
CA ARG A 292 11.65 8.26 -16.69
C ARG A 292 10.46 9.06 -16.12
N SER A 293 10.37 9.25 -14.83
CA SER A 293 9.30 10.03 -14.21
C SER A 293 9.64 11.51 -14.08
N LYS A 294 10.91 11.89 -14.27
CA LYS A 294 11.40 13.29 -14.26
C LYS A 294 11.44 13.90 -15.66
N SER A 295 11.31 13.09 -16.68
CA SER A 295 11.11 13.49 -18.08
C SER A 295 9.63 13.36 -18.46
#